data_31469da4309c0a24a022d0aff21a4eec
#
_entry.id   31469da4309c0a24a022d0aff21a4eec
#
_cell.length_a   1.000
_cell.length_b   1.000
_cell.length_c   1.000
_cell.angle_alpha   90.00
_cell.angle_beta   90.00
_cell.angle_gamma   90.00
#
_symmetry.space_group_name_H-M   'P 1'
#
loop_
_entity.id
_entity.type
_entity.pdbx_description
1 polymer ?
#
loop_
_entity_poly.entity_id
_entity_poly.type
_entity_poly.pdbx_seq_one_letter_code
_entity_poly.pdbx_strand_id
1 'polypeptide(L)'
;MNEPSVWLDQLLLQLGRCGPQGEAASQFLSERKVKVTVHDQPTGARWTINKAIQLHPRFLDRPPDDPYPLSLIVHEVRHLEQGMFTALSVYGELDAWRLQFSFINSLIGRYHPDSHSDEILTRLMALNLDWNRETLSQARSLMQEFAGRAYRVDLLPLYPLPREIFFNITHRRNNLF
;
A
#
# COMPACT_ATOMS: atom_id res chain seq x y z
N MET A 1 -15.21 -16.06 17.04
CA MET A 1 -13.87 -15.62 16.60
C MET A 1 -13.17 -16.80 15.96
N ASN A 2 -12.77 -16.65 14.73
CA ASN A 2 -11.96 -17.67 14.05
C ASN A 2 -10.58 -17.74 14.72
N GLU A 3 -10.00 -18.95 14.77
CA GLU A 3 -8.61 -19.07 15.21
C GLU A 3 -7.70 -18.30 14.21
N PRO A 4 -6.82 -17.39 14.67
CA PRO A 4 -6.07 -16.51 13.77
C PRO A 4 -5.25 -17.25 12.71
N SER A 5 -4.70 -18.41 13.04
CA SER A 5 -3.93 -19.23 12.09
C SER A 5 -4.82 -19.79 10.98
N VAL A 6 -6.00 -20.34 11.31
CA VAL A 6 -6.93 -20.90 10.32
C VAL A 6 -7.47 -19.82 9.41
N TRP A 7 -7.80 -18.65 9.97
CA TRP A 7 -8.26 -17.52 9.18
C TRP A 7 -7.18 -17.03 8.20
N LEU A 8 -5.92 -16.90 8.65
CA LEU A 8 -4.79 -16.50 7.81
C LEU A 8 -4.54 -17.49 6.68
N ASP A 9 -4.56 -18.79 6.96
CA ASP A 9 -4.35 -19.81 5.92
C ASP A 9 -5.43 -19.73 4.85
N GLN A 10 -6.69 -19.52 5.25
CA GLN A 10 -7.80 -19.32 4.33
C GLN A 10 -7.64 -18.02 3.53
N LEU A 11 -7.26 -16.90 4.17
CA LEU A 11 -7.02 -15.62 3.51
C LEU A 11 -5.93 -15.74 2.42
N LEU A 12 -4.81 -16.39 2.75
CA LEU A 12 -3.70 -16.59 1.80
C LEU A 12 -4.09 -17.52 0.64
N LEU A 13 -4.92 -18.54 0.90
CA LEU A 13 -5.48 -19.37 -0.14
C LEU A 13 -6.39 -18.56 -1.09
N GLN A 14 -7.25 -17.69 -0.55
CA GLN A 14 -8.11 -16.83 -1.36
C GLN A 14 -7.31 -15.81 -2.15
N LEU A 15 -6.25 -15.21 -1.56
CA LEU A 15 -5.37 -14.28 -2.26
C LEU A 15 -4.88 -14.85 -3.59
N GLY A 16 -4.38 -16.09 -3.60
CA GLY A 16 -3.89 -16.76 -4.82
C GLY A 16 -4.97 -17.06 -5.87
N ARG A 17 -6.26 -16.89 -5.53
CA ARG A 17 -7.41 -17.11 -6.43
C ARG A 17 -8.05 -15.82 -6.93
N CYS A 18 -7.64 -14.68 -6.42
CA CYS A 18 -8.24 -13.38 -6.67
C CYS A 18 -7.57 -12.61 -7.82
N GLY A 19 -7.43 -13.25 -8.98
CA GLY A 19 -6.91 -12.60 -10.20
C GLY A 19 -5.38 -12.40 -10.19
N PRO A 20 -4.84 -11.76 -11.25
CA PRO A 20 -3.40 -11.71 -11.49
C PRO A 20 -2.59 -11.02 -10.38
N GLN A 21 -3.12 -9.94 -9.78
CA GLN A 21 -2.42 -9.23 -8.69
C GLN A 21 -2.36 -10.07 -7.41
N GLY A 22 -3.46 -10.77 -7.10
CA GLY A 22 -3.52 -11.67 -5.94
C GLY A 22 -2.60 -12.88 -6.11
N GLU A 23 -2.60 -13.47 -7.31
CA GLU A 23 -1.71 -14.58 -7.66
C GLU A 23 -0.23 -14.16 -7.54
N ALA A 24 0.14 -13.02 -8.12
CA ALA A 24 1.51 -12.49 -8.04
C ALA A 24 1.94 -12.22 -6.59
N ALA A 25 1.06 -11.62 -5.76
CA ALA A 25 1.33 -11.40 -4.35
C ALA A 25 1.52 -12.73 -3.60
N SER A 26 0.65 -13.72 -3.83
CA SER A 26 0.75 -15.05 -3.22
C SER A 26 2.06 -15.77 -3.61
N GLN A 27 2.43 -15.70 -4.89
CA GLN A 27 3.69 -16.24 -5.39
C GLN A 27 4.90 -15.57 -4.71
N PHE A 28 4.92 -14.23 -4.64
CA PHE A 28 5.98 -13.49 -3.96
C PHE A 28 6.14 -13.90 -2.49
N LEU A 29 5.02 -14.01 -1.75
CA LEU A 29 5.03 -14.46 -0.36
C LEU A 29 5.68 -15.84 -0.21
N SER A 30 5.32 -16.77 -1.07
CA SER A 30 5.85 -18.15 -1.08
C SER A 30 7.34 -18.18 -1.43
N GLU A 31 7.75 -17.58 -2.54
CA GLU A 31 9.13 -17.58 -3.02
C GLU A 31 10.10 -16.90 -2.07
N ARG A 32 9.66 -15.78 -1.48
CA ARG A 32 10.48 -14.99 -0.52
C ARG A 32 10.33 -15.44 0.92
N LYS A 33 9.48 -16.45 1.19
CA LYS A 33 9.18 -16.98 2.54
C LYS A 33 8.77 -15.86 3.50
N VAL A 34 7.95 -14.92 2.99
CA VAL A 34 7.42 -13.80 3.77
C VAL A 34 6.38 -14.33 4.74
N LYS A 35 6.53 -14.05 6.03
CA LYS A 35 5.54 -14.41 7.04
C LYS A 35 4.43 -13.38 7.08
N VAL A 36 3.17 -13.84 7.05
CA VAL A 36 1.99 -13.02 7.34
C VAL A 36 1.50 -13.39 8.74
N THR A 37 1.28 -12.37 9.58
CA THR A 37 0.86 -12.55 10.98
C THR A 37 -0.23 -11.56 11.33
N VAL A 38 -0.94 -11.82 12.43
CA VAL A 38 -1.89 -10.87 13.02
C VAL A 38 -1.22 -10.20 14.21
N HIS A 39 -1.22 -8.86 14.24
CA HIS A 39 -0.59 -8.08 15.29
C HIS A 39 -1.32 -6.75 15.49
N ASP A 40 -1.51 -6.33 16.75
CA ASP A 40 -2.11 -5.05 17.06
C ASP A 40 -1.19 -3.91 16.63
N GLN A 41 -1.77 -2.93 15.91
CA GLN A 41 -1.04 -1.83 15.29
C GLN A 41 -1.98 -0.70 14.88
N PRO A 42 -1.49 0.54 14.69
CA PRO A 42 -2.35 1.69 14.38
C PRO A 42 -2.94 1.67 12.96
N THR A 43 -2.35 0.91 12.01
CA THR A 43 -2.79 0.80 10.61
C THR A 43 -3.49 -0.52 10.34
N GLY A 44 -4.09 -0.68 9.15
CA GLY A 44 -4.73 -1.95 8.74
C GLY A 44 -3.72 -3.07 8.50
N ALA A 45 -2.60 -2.74 7.91
CA ALA A 45 -1.47 -3.63 7.69
C ALA A 45 -0.17 -2.84 7.77
N ARG A 46 0.95 -3.56 7.86
CA ARG A 46 2.29 -3.02 7.67
C ARG A 46 3.28 -4.12 7.29
N TRP A 47 4.24 -3.77 6.46
CA TRP A 47 5.44 -4.57 6.30
C TRP A 47 6.47 -4.27 7.41
N THR A 48 7.41 -5.18 7.62
CA THR A 48 8.49 -5.03 8.61
C THR A 48 9.86 -5.20 7.95
N ILE A 49 10.88 -4.64 8.57
CA ILE A 49 12.29 -4.77 8.11
C ILE A 49 12.70 -6.24 8.00
N ASN A 50 12.14 -7.11 8.84
CA ASN A 50 12.39 -8.56 8.81
C ASN A 50 11.58 -9.27 7.71
N LYS A 51 11.04 -8.53 6.73
CA LYS A 51 10.26 -9.07 5.62
C LYS A 51 9.07 -9.91 6.09
N ALA A 52 8.32 -9.42 7.06
CA ALA A 52 7.03 -9.96 7.44
C ALA A 52 5.93 -8.92 7.17
N ILE A 53 4.71 -9.40 6.96
CA ILE A 53 3.50 -8.57 6.86
C ILE A 53 2.67 -8.82 8.12
N GLN A 54 2.20 -7.76 8.73
CA GLN A 54 1.36 -7.80 9.92
C GLN A 54 0.00 -7.18 9.59
N LEU A 55 -1.07 -7.97 9.77
CA LEU A 55 -2.46 -7.52 9.65
C LEU A 55 -3.03 -7.16 11.01
N HIS A 56 -3.89 -6.15 11.07
CA HIS A 56 -4.57 -5.76 12.30
C HIS A 56 -5.63 -6.81 12.70
N PRO A 57 -5.77 -7.17 14.00
CA PRO A 57 -6.74 -8.17 14.48
C PRO A 57 -8.20 -7.89 14.12
N ARG A 58 -8.59 -6.63 13.88
CA ARG A 58 -9.96 -6.24 13.48
C ARG A 58 -10.46 -6.95 12.22
N PHE A 59 -9.57 -7.56 11.43
CA PHE A 59 -9.95 -8.30 10.23
C PHE A 59 -10.35 -9.74 10.50
N LEU A 60 -10.08 -10.29 11.68
CA LEU A 60 -10.44 -11.66 12.05
C LEU A 60 -11.96 -11.89 12.10
N ASP A 61 -12.74 -10.83 12.28
CA ASP A 61 -14.20 -10.88 12.24
C ASP A 61 -14.78 -10.78 10.82
N ARG A 62 -13.91 -10.56 9.80
CA ARG A 62 -14.30 -10.52 8.40
C ARG A 62 -14.08 -11.88 7.73
N PRO A 63 -14.85 -12.20 6.69
CA PRO A 63 -14.61 -13.42 5.92
C PRO A 63 -13.22 -13.38 5.24
N PRO A 64 -12.56 -14.54 5.07
CA PRO A 64 -11.22 -14.60 4.46
C PRO A 64 -11.17 -14.17 2.98
N ASP A 65 -12.29 -14.10 2.29
CA ASP A 65 -12.45 -13.62 0.92
C ASP A 65 -12.84 -12.13 0.83
N ASP A 66 -12.89 -11.41 1.97
CA ASP A 66 -13.13 -9.97 1.97
C ASP A 66 -12.03 -9.26 1.15
N PRO A 67 -12.39 -8.47 0.11
CA PRO A 67 -11.43 -7.78 -0.74
C PRO A 67 -10.49 -6.84 0.02
N TYR A 68 -10.93 -6.30 1.16
CA TYR A 68 -10.15 -5.30 1.88
C TYR A 68 -8.89 -5.86 2.54
N PRO A 69 -8.92 -6.89 3.42
CA PRO A 69 -7.69 -7.48 3.96
C PRO A 69 -6.82 -8.13 2.88
N LEU A 70 -7.40 -8.70 1.83
CA LEU A 70 -6.64 -9.22 0.67
C LEU A 70 -5.84 -8.10 -0.01
N SER A 71 -6.46 -6.95 -0.25
CA SER A 71 -5.84 -5.80 -0.90
C SER A 71 -4.69 -5.21 -0.07
N LEU A 72 -4.80 -5.25 1.25
CA LEU A 72 -3.72 -4.80 2.13
C LEU A 72 -2.49 -5.70 2.00
N ILE A 73 -2.66 -7.02 1.81
CA ILE A 73 -1.51 -7.89 1.53
C ILE A 73 -0.86 -7.52 0.20
N VAL A 74 -1.64 -7.26 -0.84
CA VAL A 74 -1.13 -6.81 -2.15
C VAL A 74 -0.32 -5.52 -2.01
N HIS A 75 -0.80 -4.56 -1.22
CA HIS A 75 -0.11 -3.31 -0.90
C HIS A 75 1.23 -3.55 -0.19
N GLU A 76 1.23 -4.33 0.87
CA GLU A 76 2.45 -4.60 1.65
C GLU A 76 3.48 -5.42 0.88
N VAL A 77 3.03 -6.36 0.03
CA VAL A 77 3.91 -7.07 -0.92
C VAL A 77 4.57 -6.09 -1.86
N ARG A 78 3.82 -5.10 -2.39
CA ARG A 78 4.40 -4.07 -3.26
C ARG A 78 5.52 -3.29 -2.58
N HIS A 79 5.37 -2.94 -1.31
CA HIS A 79 6.45 -2.31 -0.54
C HIS A 79 7.68 -3.20 -0.38
N LEU A 80 7.50 -4.50 -0.16
CA LEU A 80 8.62 -5.44 -0.09
C LEU A 80 9.35 -5.59 -1.44
N GLU A 81 8.64 -5.51 -2.57
CA GLU A 81 9.22 -5.49 -3.92
C GLU A 81 10.01 -4.21 -4.20
N GLN A 82 9.46 -3.06 -3.82
CA GLN A 82 10.08 -1.74 -4.01
C GLN A 82 11.38 -1.58 -3.22
N GLY A 83 11.49 -2.28 -2.10
CA GLY A 83 12.56 -2.09 -1.13
C GLY A 83 12.42 -0.82 -0.29
N MET A 84 13.11 -0.78 0.85
CA MET A 84 12.91 0.20 1.91
C MET A 84 12.97 1.66 1.44
N PHE A 85 13.92 2.02 0.58
CA PHE A 85 14.09 3.43 0.18
C PHE A 85 12.96 3.96 -0.71
N THR A 86 12.35 3.10 -1.52
CA THR A 86 11.21 3.47 -2.35
C THR A 86 9.92 3.40 -1.54
N ALA A 87 9.72 2.34 -0.77
CA ALA A 87 8.54 2.15 0.08
C ALA A 87 8.34 3.32 1.07
N LEU A 88 9.42 3.89 1.59
CA LEU A 88 9.38 5.04 2.50
C LEU A 88 9.36 6.38 1.74
N SER A 89 8.55 6.52 0.71
CA SER A 89 8.34 7.75 -0.06
C SER A 89 6.89 7.87 -0.54
N VAL A 90 6.44 9.09 -0.83
CA VAL A 90 5.11 9.32 -1.42
C VAL A 90 4.99 8.61 -2.78
N TYR A 91 6.07 8.56 -3.56
CA TYR A 91 6.11 7.82 -4.81
C TYR A 91 5.84 6.32 -4.58
N GLY A 92 6.50 5.71 -3.60
CA GLY A 92 6.31 4.31 -3.26
C GLY A 92 4.91 4.02 -2.74
N GLU A 93 4.38 4.90 -1.91
CA GLU A 93 2.99 4.81 -1.43
C GLU A 93 1.98 4.91 -2.58
N LEU A 94 2.15 5.89 -3.49
CA LEU A 94 1.26 6.03 -4.65
C LEU A 94 1.25 4.76 -5.51
N ASP A 95 2.41 4.18 -5.77
CA ASP A 95 2.53 2.94 -6.53
C ASP A 95 1.84 1.76 -5.82
N ALA A 96 2.03 1.61 -4.49
CA ALA A 96 1.38 0.57 -3.71
C ALA A 96 -0.15 0.77 -3.61
N TRP A 97 -0.63 2.01 -3.43
CA TRP A 97 -2.05 2.33 -3.43
C TRP A 97 -2.70 2.05 -4.78
N ARG A 98 -2.03 2.41 -5.89
CA ARG A 98 -2.55 2.11 -7.23
C ARG A 98 -2.74 0.61 -7.44
N LEU A 99 -1.79 -0.21 -7.02
CA LEU A 99 -1.90 -1.66 -7.11
C LEU A 99 -3.04 -2.18 -6.22
N GLN A 100 -3.10 -1.74 -4.96
CA GLN A 100 -4.14 -2.10 -3.99
C GLN A 100 -5.54 -1.82 -4.52
N PHE A 101 -5.78 -0.57 -4.95
CA PHE A 101 -7.13 -0.16 -5.36
C PHE A 101 -7.50 -0.67 -6.76
N SER A 102 -6.53 -0.89 -7.66
CA SER A 102 -6.78 -1.63 -8.91
C SER A 102 -7.23 -3.07 -8.62
N PHE A 103 -6.62 -3.72 -7.63
CA PHE A 103 -7.04 -5.05 -7.18
C PHE A 103 -8.46 -5.04 -6.62
N ILE A 104 -8.80 -4.12 -5.70
CA ILE A 104 -10.17 -3.97 -5.19
C ILE A 104 -11.16 -3.75 -6.33
N ASN A 105 -10.86 -2.81 -7.24
CA ASN A 105 -11.73 -2.49 -8.37
C ASN A 105 -11.96 -3.71 -9.29
N SER A 106 -10.95 -4.56 -9.47
CA SER A 106 -11.09 -5.78 -10.26
C SER A 106 -12.05 -6.81 -9.61
N LEU A 107 -12.21 -6.78 -8.28
CA LEU A 107 -13.06 -7.71 -7.53
C LEU A 107 -14.48 -7.20 -7.37
N ILE A 108 -14.68 -5.91 -7.15
CA ILE A 108 -15.99 -5.34 -6.81
C ILE A 108 -16.49 -4.22 -7.74
N GLY A 109 -15.74 -3.89 -8.80
CA GLY A 109 -16.13 -2.90 -9.82
C GLY A 109 -16.03 -1.43 -9.37
N ARG A 110 -15.43 -1.15 -8.22
CA ARG A 110 -15.20 0.19 -7.66
C ARG A 110 -14.05 0.15 -6.66
N TYR A 111 -13.49 1.31 -6.30
CA TYR A 111 -12.36 1.39 -5.37
C TYR A 111 -12.81 1.32 -3.91
N HIS A 112 -14.00 1.85 -3.59
CA HIS A 112 -14.54 1.84 -2.22
C HIS A 112 -16.09 1.76 -2.22
N PRO A 113 -16.72 1.10 -1.24
CA PRO A 113 -18.19 1.06 -1.11
C PRO A 113 -18.84 2.42 -0.85
N ASP A 114 -18.18 3.27 -0.07
CA ASP A 114 -18.62 4.63 0.21
C ASP A 114 -18.30 5.55 -0.97
N SER A 115 -19.31 6.32 -1.43
CA SER A 115 -19.21 7.14 -2.65
C SER A 115 -18.18 8.28 -2.53
N HIS A 116 -18.06 8.91 -1.37
CA HIS A 116 -17.08 9.98 -1.14
C HIS A 116 -15.65 9.45 -1.20
N SER A 117 -15.41 8.34 -0.51
CA SER A 117 -14.11 7.64 -0.54
C SER A 117 -13.77 7.15 -1.95
N ASP A 118 -14.75 6.64 -2.70
CA ASP A 118 -14.56 6.19 -4.08
C ASP A 118 -14.18 7.34 -5.03
N GLU A 119 -14.75 8.52 -4.84
CA GLU A 119 -14.40 9.73 -5.59
C GLU A 119 -12.95 10.16 -5.33
N ILE A 120 -12.51 10.20 -4.06
CA ILE A 120 -11.13 10.54 -3.70
C ILE A 120 -10.17 9.55 -4.35
N LEU A 121 -10.46 8.25 -4.26
CA LEU A 121 -9.65 7.20 -4.85
C LEU A 121 -9.63 7.26 -6.38
N THR A 122 -10.76 7.59 -7.02
CA THR A 122 -10.82 7.81 -8.47
C THR A 122 -9.85 8.92 -8.90
N ARG A 123 -9.82 10.04 -8.17
CA ARG A 123 -8.88 11.14 -8.41
C ARG A 123 -7.42 10.69 -8.19
N LEU A 124 -7.16 9.92 -7.15
CA LEU A 124 -5.83 9.37 -6.88
C LEU A 124 -5.37 8.42 -7.98
N MET A 125 -6.24 7.53 -8.44
CA MET A 125 -5.96 6.55 -9.49
C MET A 125 -5.73 7.19 -10.87
N ALA A 126 -6.28 8.40 -11.11
CA ALA A 126 -6.06 9.17 -12.31
C ALA A 126 -4.67 9.84 -12.37
N LEU A 127 -3.95 9.94 -11.25
CA LEU A 127 -2.61 10.51 -11.23
C LEU A 127 -1.62 9.58 -11.92
N ASN A 128 -0.72 10.15 -12.71
CA ASN A 128 0.39 9.38 -13.30
C ASN A 128 1.43 9.02 -12.23
N LEU A 129 1.97 7.81 -12.33
CA LEU A 129 3.12 7.41 -11.52
C LEU A 129 4.39 7.92 -12.19
N ASP A 130 4.66 9.19 -12.02
CA ASP A 130 5.81 9.88 -12.59
C ASP A 130 6.66 10.58 -11.51
N TRP A 131 7.77 11.15 -11.93
CA TRP A 131 8.69 11.87 -11.05
C TRP A 131 8.34 13.36 -10.94
N ASN A 132 7.09 13.73 -11.13
CA ASN A 132 6.63 15.10 -11.04
C ASN A 132 6.31 15.46 -9.57
N ARG A 133 6.91 16.55 -9.07
CA ARG A 133 6.74 17.02 -7.70
C ARG A 133 5.30 17.45 -7.40
N GLU A 134 4.64 18.07 -8.37
CA GLU A 134 3.26 18.52 -8.24
C GLU A 134 2.31 17.32 -8.12
N THR A 135 2.46 16.33 -9.03
CA THR A 135 1.70 15.08 -8.99
C THR A 135 1.87 14.35 -7.65
N LEU A 136 3.10 14.23 -7.15
CA LEU A 136 3.35 13.56 -5.87
C LEU A 136 2.81 14.36 -4.67
N SER A 137 2.84 15.69 -4.72
CA SER A 137 2.21 16.53 -3.69
C SER A 137 0.69 16.38 -3.69
N GLN A 138 0.08 16.31 -4.85
CA GLN A 138 -1.35 16.04 -5.00
C GLN A 138 -1.72 14.63 -4.50
N ALA A 139 -0.92 13.62 -4.83
CA ALA A 139 -1.09 12.27 -4.33
C ALA A 139 -1.06 12.22 -2.79
N ARG A 140 -0.08 12.90 -2.16
CA ARG A 140 0.01 13.01 -0.70
C ARG A 140 -1.27 13.60 -0.11
N SER A 141 -1.78 14.69 -0.70
CA SER A 141 -3.01 15.34 -0.21
C SER A 141 -4.23 14.43 -0.29
N LEU A 142 -4.40 13.72 -1.41
CA LEU A 142 -5.49 12.77 -1.60
C LEU A 142 -5.39 11.56 -0.65
N MET A 143 -4.18 11.04 -0.41
CA MET A 143 -3.96 9.97 0.57
C MET A 143 -4.32 10.43 2.00
N GLN A 144 -3.97 11.67 2.37
CA GLN A 144 -4.33 12.22 3.67
C GLN A 144 -5.83 12.48 3.79
N GLU A 145 -6.48 12.95 2.72
CA GLU A 145 -7.92 13.14 2.66
C GLU A 145 -8.67 11.82 2.88
N PHE A 146 -8.22 10.74 2.22
CA PHE A 146 -8.84 9.43 2.34
C PHE A 146 -8.55 8.74 3.68
N ALA A 147 -7.27 8.61 4.06
CA ALA A 147 -6.86 7.81 5.20
C ALA A 147 -6.80 8.59 6.53
N GLY A 148 -6.96 9.91 6.47
CA GLY A 148 -6.89 10.79 7.62
C GLY A 148 -5.48 11.03 8.14
N ARG A 149 -5.36 11.90 9.17
CA ARG A 149 -4.07 12.33 9.71
C ARG A 149 -3.27 11.23 10.42
N ALA A 150 -3.91 10.13 10.80
CA ALA A 150 -3.22 8.99 11.40
C ALA A 150 -2.31 8.26 10.39
N TYR A 151 -2.62 8.39 9.10
CA TYR A 151 -1.77 7.88 8.02
C TYR A 151 -0.67 8.90 7.70
N ARG A 152 0.48 8.74 8.34
CA ARG A 152 1.57 9.71 8.40
C ARG A 152 2.35 9.89 7.08
N VAL A 153 1.68 9.88 5.93
CA VAL A 153 2.28 10.14 4.61
C VAL A 153 2.88 11.55 4.50
N ASP A 154 2.45 12.47 5.35
CA ASP A 154 3.01 13.81 5.50
C ASP A 154 4.49 13.83 5.89
N LEU A 155 4.96 12.80 6.59
CA LEU A 155 6.36 12.66 7.02
C LEU A 155 7.26 12.06 5.94
N LEU A 156 6.69 11.46 4.90
CA LEU A 156 7.48 10.81 3.85
C LEU A 156 8.06 11.84 2.89
N PRO A 157 9.29 11.66 2.39
CA PRO A 157 9.80 12.44 1.27
C PRO A 157 8.95 12.18 0.01
N LEU A 158 8.88 13.14 -0.91
CA LEU A 158 8.13 12.94 -2.16
C LEU A 158 8.74 11.84 -3.02
N TYR A 159 10.07 11.83 -3.11
CA TYR A 159 10.82 10.85 -3.88
C TYR A 159 11.49 9.81 -2.99
N PRO A 160 11.87 8.64 -3.54
CA PRO A 160 12.79 7.74 -2.85
C PRO A 160 14.04 8.46 -2.34
N LEU A 161 14.50 8.09 -1.15
CA LEU A 161 15.54 8.83 -0.42
C LEU A 161 16.79 9.18 -1.25
N PRO A 162 17.39 8.31 -2.09
CA PRO A 162 18.54 8.68 -2.90
C PRO A 162 18.24 9.81 -3.88
N ARG A 163 17.03 9.84 -4.44
CA ARG A 163 16.61 10.88 -5.39
C ARG A 163 16.28 12.19 -4.68
N GLU A 164 15.67 12.14 -3.51
CA GLU A 164 15.41 13.33 -2.69
C GLU A 164 16.72 14.02 -2.28
N ILE A 165 17.74 13.25 -1.91
CA ILE A 165 19.08 13.77 -1.60
C ILE A 165 19.68 14.44 -2.84
N PHE A 166 19.65 13.77 -3.99
CA PHE A 166 20.17 14.32 -5.25
C PHE A 166 19.46 15.62 -5.64
N PHE A 167 18.13 15.65 -5.56
CA PHE A 167 17.34 16.85 -5.84
C PHE A 167 17.73 18.02 -4.94
N ASN A 168 17.87 17.79 -3.63
CA ASN A 168 18.22 18.84 -2.69
C ASN A 168 19.65 19.37 -2.90
N ILE A 169 20.61 18.52 -3.29
CA ILE A 169 21.97 18.95 -3.61
C ILE A 169 22.01 19.81 -4.86
N THR A 170 21.29 19.41 -5.92
CA THR A 170 21.31 20.13 -7.20
C THR A 170 20.58 21.47 -7.13
N HIS A 171 19.45 21.56 -6.39
CA HIS A 171 18.69 22.81 -6.29
C HIS A 171 19.26 23.80 -5.27
N ARG A 172 19.97 23.34 -4.22
CA ARG A 172 20.71 24.26 -3.33
C ARG A 172 21.89 24.94 -4.04
N ARG A 173 22.53 24.29 -5.02
CA ARG A 173 23.59 24.91 -5.81
C ARG A 173 23.10 26.04 -6.71
N ASN A 174 21.87 25.94 -7.22
CA ASN A 174 21.29 26.95 -8.11
C ASN A 174 20.76 28.20 -7.38
N ASN A 175 20.62 28.18 -6.06
CA ASN A 175 20.19 29.33 -5.25
C ASN A 175 21.36 30.08 -4.58
N LEU A 176 22.62 29.76 -4.91
CA LEU A 176 23.83 30.39 -4.40
C LEU A 176 24.56 31.25 -5.43
N PHE A 177 23.91 31.51 -6.58
CA PHE A 177 24.43 32.42 -7.60
C PHE A 177 23.38 33.45 -8.02
#